data_31cf53990cf683c6b063c22560380122
#
_entry.id   31cf53990cf683c6b063c22560380122
#
_cell.length_a   1.000
_cell.length_b   1.000
_cell.length_c   1.000
_cell.angle_alpha   90.00
_cell.angle_beta   90.00
_cell.angle_gamma   90.00
#
_symmetry.space_group_name_H-M   'P 1'
#
loop_
_entity.id
_entity.type
_entity.pdbx_description
1 polymer ?
#
loop_
_entity_poly.entity_id
_entity_poly.type
_entity_poly.pdbx_seq_one_letter_code
_entity_poly.pdbx_strand_id
1 'polypeptide(L)'
;MNPKQQGLSVMLTNALRSNSALRFERNTPLTKRPQAVILPIGGGAELSGRAPLGPNQVGVRKVLATAPHPLVAITPGNGFRRRMVRSSGMTAEIVQETGSERIEYRFQAPLHLLILFERGVRREGDTNLEDLPRSSLRDLSRKFVFVPAGHAYCDWREPNTPARMAFFYFDPAELPGARNAGTVAMPPRLFFEDPHLFATAQKLIGLIEGPESDNSCYIEALGRVLAHELMRLDRGGTPRKSAVRGGLAGWQQRIVTAYIEDHLADPVSLADLAELVGLSTYHFCRAFKQSFGIPPHRYHTSRRMDHAKALLAKPAPSVTKIGFTVGFSETSSFTAAFRKATGLTPTAYHRGLA
;
A
#
# COMPACT_ATOMS: atom_id res chain seq x y z
N MET A 1 0.50 2.37 44.74
CA MET A 1 0.29 2.66 43.32
C MET A 1 1.41 3.59 42.86
N ASN A 2 2.17 3.17 41.88
CA ASN A 2 3.43 3.81 41.47
C ASN A 2 3.12 5.00 40.54
N PRO A 3 3.64 6.22 40.76
CA PRO A 3 3.34 7.40 39.96
C PRO A 3 3.64 7.26 38.45
N LYS A 4 4.48 6.28 38.04
CA LYS A 4 4.72 5.94 36.62
C LYS A 4 3.51 5.34 35.89
N GLN A 5 2.56 4.72 36.59
CA GLN A 5 1.37 4.15 35.95
C GLN A 5 0.29 5.19 35.62
N GLN A 6 0.23 6.30 36.36
CA GLN A 6 -0.71 7.39 36.05
C GLN A 6 -0.29 8.18 34.81
N GLY A 7 1.02 8.34 34.57
CA GLY A 7 1.54 8.99 33.36
C GLY A 7 1.22 8.21 32.07
N LEU A 8 1.27 6.89 32.11
CA LEU A 8 0.98 6.05 30.94
C LEU A 8 -0.52 6.09 30.54
N SER A 9 -1.41 6.13 31.53
CA SER A 9 -2.87 6.18 31.26
C SER A 9 -3.29 7.51 30.62
N VAL A 10 -2.68 8.62 31.04
CA VAL A 10 -2.92 9.95 30.47
C VAL A 10 -2.32 10.08 29.06
N MET A 11 -1.16 9.47 28.80
CA MET A 11 -0.55 9.46 27.46
C MET A 11 -1.36 8.63 26.44
N LEU A 12 -1.90 7.48 26.84
CA LEU A 12 -2.79 6.68 25.98
C LEU A 12 -4.08 7.42 25.62
N THR A 13 -4.62 8.21 26.55
CA THR A 13 -5.84 9.00 26.33
C THR A 13 -5.57 10.22 25.42
N ASN A 14 -4.40 10.82 25.51
CA ASN A 14 -4.01 11.96 24.66
C ASN A 14 -3.60 11.52 23.25
N ALA A 15 -2.96 10.37 23.07
CA ALA A 15 -2.64 9.82 21.75
C ALA A 15 -3.91 9.47 20.95
N LEU A 16 -5.01 9.14 21.62
CA LEU A 16 -6.31 8.90 21.00
C LEU A 16 -7.11 10.19 20.71
N ARG A 17 -6.79 11.32 21.40
CA ARG A 17 -7.48 12.61 21.21
C ARG A 17 -6.81 13.54 20.20
N SER A 18 -5.52 13.46 19.98
CA SER A 18 -4.80 14.37 19.06
C SER A 18 -5.02 14.07 17.58
N ASN A 19 -5.70 12.98 17.22
CA ASN A 19 -6.00 12.65 15.83
C ASN A 19 -7.27 13.34 15.26
N SER A 20 -7.91 14.24 16.00
CA SER A 20 -9.11 14.95 15.54
C SER A 20 -8.95 16.43 15.19
N ALA A 21 -7.74 17.00 15.20
CA ALA A 21 -7.52 18.43 15.06
C ALA A 21 -6.37 18.83 14.13
N LEU A 22 -6.31 18.26 12.92
CA LEU A 22 -5.58 18.86 11.80
C LEU A 22 -6.56 19.16 10.66
N ARG A 23 -7.31 20.24 10.84
CA ARG A 23 -7.95 20.97 9.73
C ARG A 23 -6.85 21.64 8.92
N PHE A 24 -6.59 21.13 7.73
CA PHE A 24 -5.85 21.88 6.72
C PHE A 24 -6.75 22.96 6.15
N GLU A 25 -6.36 24.21 6.31
CA GLU A 25 -6.94 25.37 5.63
C GLU A 25 -6.78 25.22 4.11
N ARG A 26 -7.92 25.23 3.43
CA ARG A 26 -8.00 25.38 1.99
C ARG A 26 -8.00 26.88 1.68
N ASN A 27 -6.95 27.36 1.03
CA ASN A 27 -7.06 28.57 0.21
C ASN A 27 -5.99 28.55 -0.88
N THR A 28 -6.39 28.26 -2.10
CA THR A 28 -6.04 29.02 -3.32
C THR A 28 -6.88 28.49 -4.50
N PRO A 29 -7.46 29.40 -5.33
CA PRO A 29 -8.34 29.01 -6.43
C PRO A 29 -7.53 28.76 -7.70
N LEU A 30 -7.71 27.60 -8.33
CA LEU A 30 -7.27 27.36 -9.70
C LEU A 30 -8.44 27.52 -10.67
N THR A 31 -8.42 28.65 -11.35
CA THR A 31 -9.19 28.95 -12.54
C THR A 31 -8.69 28.15 -13.73
N LYS A 32 -9.64 27.65 -14.50
CA LYS A 32 -9.75 27.30 -15.92
C LYS A 32 -10.09 25.86 -16.18
N ARG A 33 -11.36 25.65 -16.45
CA ARG A 33 -11.92 24.51 -17.18
C ARG A 33 -11.59 24.64 -18.68
N PRO A 34 -11.21 23.61 -19.40
CA PRO A 34 -11.34 23.59 -20.85
C PRO A 34 -12.78 23.30 -21.24
N GLN A 35 -13.30 24.14 -22.13
CA GLN A 35 -14.62 24.00 -22.74
C GLN A 35 -14.66 22.77 -23.68
N ALA A 36 -15.74 21.99 -23.55
CA ALA A 36 -16.08 20.95 -24.51
C ALA A 36 -16.56 21.58 -25.81
N VAL A 37 -15.91 21.25 -26.92
CA VAL A 37 -16.35 21.58 -28.27
C VAL A 37 -17.37 20.52 -28.70
N ILE A 38 -18.61 20.97 -28.88
CA ILE A 38 -19.70 20.17 -29.49
C ILE A 38 -19.65 20.41 -30.98
N LEU A 39 -19.44 19.37 -31.77
CA LEU A 39 -19.66 19.39 -33.22
C LEU A 39 -21.00 18.70 -33.52
N PRO A 40 -21.80 19.26 -34.44
CA PRO A 40 -23.13 18.73 -34.76
C PRO A 40 -23.05 17.57 -35.77
N ILE A 41 -23.81 16.52 -35.50
CA ILE A 41 -24.03 15.45 -36.48
C ILE A 41 -25.37 15.74 -37.16
N GLY A 42 -25.26 15.96 -38.46
CA GLY A 42 -26.42 16.06 -39.32
C GLY A 42 -26.68 14.77 -40.11
N GLY A 43 -27.93 14.51 -40.38
CA GLY A 43 -28.36 13.83 -41.60
C GLY A 43 -28.79 12.37 -41.50
N GLY A 44 -30.08 12.14 -41.56
CA GLY A 44 -30.84 10.91 -41.50
C GLY A 44 -30.71 9.99 -42.73
N ALA A 45 -31.24 8.79 -42.56
CA ALA A 45 -31.96 8.02 -43.55
C ALA A 45 -32.73 6.90 -42.86
N GLU A 46 -34.05 6.96 -43.00
CA GLU A 46 -34.97 5.86 -42.76
C GLU A 46 -34.73 4.72 -43.74
N LEU A 47 -34.86 3.49 -43.30
CA LEU A 47 -35.48 2.41 -44.08
C LEU A 47 -35.98 1.29 -43.16
N SER A 48 -37.25 1.00 -43.37
CA SER A 48 -38.09 -0.03 -42.78
C SER A 48 -37.62 -1.47 -43.07
N GLY A 49 -37.88 -2.39 -42.13
CA GLY A 49 -37.74 -3.83 -42.35
C GLY A 49 -38.09 -4.64 -41.11
N ARG A 50 -39.38 -5.02 -40.99
CA ARG A 50 -39.89 -5.99 -40.01
C ARG A 50 -39.55 -7.41 -40.44
N ALA A 51 -39.05 -8.25 -39.49
CA ALA A 51 -39.26 -9.71 -39.42
C ALA A 51 -38.62 -10.29 -38.14
N PRO A 52 -38.92 -11.55 -37.69
CA PRO A 52 -39.66 -11.73 -36.44
C PRO A 52 -38.81 -12.30 -35.28
N LEU A 53 -39.41 -12.22 -34.10
CA LEU A 53 -38.90 -12.70 -32.80
C LEU A 53 -38.60 -14.20 -32.77
N GLY A 54 -37.38 -14.57 -32.41
CA GLY A 54 -36.98 -15.88 -31.91
C GLY A 54 -36.52 -15.76 -30.45
N PRO A 55 -36.78 -16.76 -29.61
CA PRO A 55 -36.63 -16.64 -28.17
C PRO A 55 -35.19 -16.94 -27.67
N ASN A 56 -34.84 -16.31 -26.54
CA ASN A 56 -33.67 -16.55 -25.71
C ASN A 56 -32.31 -16.04 -26.19
N GLN A 57 -32.11 -14.75 -26.05
CA GLN A 57 -30.80 -14.24 -25.70
C GLN A 57 -30.88 -13.56 -24.32
N VAL A 58 -30.42 -14.27 -23.28
CA VAL A 58 -30.09 -13.68 -21.97
C VAL A 58 -29.03 -12.62 -22.23
N GLY A 59 -29.46 -11.36 -22.13
CA GLY A 59 -28.62 -10.21 -22.37
C GLY A 59 -27.46 -10.17 -21.37
N VAL A 60 -26.26 -10.45 -21.83
CA VAL A 60 -25.02 -10.07 -21.16
C VAL A 60 -25.00 -8.55 -21.15
N ARG A 61 -25.40 -7.97 -20.04
CA ARG A 61 -25.30 -6.52 -19.81
C ARG A 61 -23.83 -6.12 -19.86
N LYS A 62 -23.46 -5.54 -20.98
CA LYS A 62 -22.21 -4.86 -21.27
C LYS A 62 -22.16 -3.59 -20.40
N VAL A 63 -21.55 -3.67 -19.20
CA VAL A 63 -21.24 -2.49 -18.39
C VAL A 63 -19.79 -2.59 -17.99
N LEU A 64 -19.04 -1.64 -18.47
CA LEU A 64 -17.63 -1.30 -18.35
C LEU A 64 -16.79 -1.52 -19.61
N ALA A 65 -17.26 -0.89 -20.69
CA ALA A 65 -16.35 -0.51 -21.76
C ALA A 65 -15.87 0.91 -21.44
N THR A 66 -14.70 1.07 -20.81
CA THR A 66 -13.76 2.18 -21.00
C THR A 66 -12.69 2.18 -19.91
N ALA A 67 -11.63 1.38 -20.06
CA ALA A 67 -10.27 1.78 -19.73
C ALA A 67 -9.32 0.73 -20.33
N PRO A 68 -8.64 1.04 -21.43
CA PRO A 68 -7.60 0.17 -21.97
C PRO A 68 -6.27 0.30 -21.22
N HIS A 69 -6.25 0.92 -20.02
CA HIS A 69 -5.02 1.17 -19.28
C HIS A 69 -4.89 0.26 -18.08
N PRO A 70 -3.68 -0.24 -17.81
CA PRO A 70 -3.38 -0.95 -16.57
C PRO A 70 -3.72 -0.05 -15.38
N LEU A 71 -4.44 -0.59 -14.38
CA LEU A 71 -4.90 0.17 -13.22
C LEU A 71 -3.74 0.53 -12.28
N VAL A 72 -2.76 -0.39 -12.12
CA VAL A 72 -1.49 -0.06 -11.45
C VAL A 72 -0.53 0.54 -12.48
N ALA A 73 -0.16 1.80 -12.27
CA ALA A 73 0.89 2.46 -13.04
C ALA A 73 2.26 1.94 -12.62
N ILE A 74 3.10 1.54 -13.58
CA ILE A 74 4.46 1.05 -13.34
C ILE A 74 5.43 1.96 -14.10
N THR A 75 6.46 2.45 -13.41
CA THR A 75 7.50 3.32 -13.95
C THR A 75 8.89 2.77 -13.62
N PRO A 76 9.81 2.65 -14.60
CA PRO A 76 9.62 2.88 -16.03
C PRO A 76 8.66 1.89 -16.68
N GLY A 77 8.08 2.25 -17.82
CA GLY A 77 7.08 1.45 -18.55
C GLY A 77 7.62 0.21 -19.27
N ASN A 78 8.92 -0.05 -19.19
CA ASN A 78 9.65 -1.20 -19.71
C ASN A 78 10.21 -2.05 -18.54
N GLY A 79 10.72 -3.23 -18.82
CA GLY A 79 11.33 -4.10 -17.79
C GLY A 79 10.33 -4.98 -17.05
N PHE A 80 9.15 -5.24 -17.64
CA PHE A 80 8.19 -6.22 -17.12
C PHE A 80 7.32 -6.81 -18.25
N ARG A 81 6.78 -8.00 -17.99
CA ARG A 81 5.76 -8.64 -18.83
C ARG A 81 4.44 -8.60 -18.09
N ARG A 82 3.34 -8.35 -18.81
CA ARG A 82 1.98 -8.32 -18.28
C ARG A 82 1.07 -9.29 -19.02
N ARG A 83 0.19 -9.95 -18.27
CA ARG A 83 -0.94 -10.71 -18.80
C ARG A 83 -2.18 -10.35 -18.00
N MET A 84 -3.26 -10.00 -18.66
CA MET A 84 -4.49 -9.54 -18.02
C MET A 84 -5.67 -10.38 -18.48
N VAL A 85 -6.55 -10.74 -17.54
CA VAL A 85 -7.84 -11.39 -17.80
C VAL A 85 -8.93 -10.63 -17.07
N ARG A 86 -10.05 -10.43 -17.75
CA ARG A 86 -11.25 -9.83 -17.18
C ARG A 86 -12.35 -10.87 -17.07
N SER A 87 -12.99 -10.91 -15.93
CA SER A 87 -14.13 -11.74 -15.60
C SER A 87 -15.23 -10.87 -14.98
N SER A 88 -16.44 -11.39 -14.82
CA SER A 88 -17.50 -10.70 -14.08
C SER A 88 -17.07 -10.42 -12.65
N GLY A 89 -17.06 -9.13 -12.25
CA GLY A 89 -16.72 -8.67 -10.89
C GLY A 89 -15.23 -8.65 -10.52
N MET A 90 -14.33 -9.15 -11.38
CA MET A 90 -12.90 -9.16 -11.10
C MET A 90 -12.06 -8.95 -12.37
N THR A 91 -11.02 -8.14 -12.26
CA THR A 91 -9.91 -8.12 -13.23
C THR A 91 -8.67 -8.68 -12.54
N ALA A 92 -7.96 -9.59 -13.19
CA ALA A 92 -6.68 -10.13 -12.71
C ALA A 92 -5.57 -9.77 -13.68
N GLU A 93 -4.42 -9.36 -13.14
CA GLU A 93 -3.24 -9.00 -13.92
C GLU A 93 -2.01 -9.69 -13.31
N ILE A 94 -1.26 -10.40 -14.12
CA ILE A 94 0.01 -11.02 -13.72
C ILE A 94 1.13 -10.17 -14.27
N VAL A 95 2.03 -9.74 -13.41
CA VAL A 95 3.20 -8.92 -13.73
C VAL A 95 4.46 -9.67 -13.35
N GLN A 96 5.35 -9.84 -14.31
CA GLN A 96 6.68 -10.40 -14.12
C GLN A 96 7.72 -9.34 -14.43
N GLU A 97 8.49 -8.92 -13.42
CA GLU A 97 9.67 -8.08 -13.62
C GLU A 97 10.72 -8.83 -14.44
N THR A 98 11.38 -8.15 -15.36
CA THR A 98 12.44 -8.71 -16.21
C THR A 98 13.77 -7.98 -16.06
N GLY A 99 13.76 -6.79 -15.43
CA GLY A 99 14.90 -5.93 -15.19
C GLY A 99 15.37 -5.94 -13.74
N SER A 100 16.52 -5.32 -13.51
CA SER A 100 17.09 -5.07 -12.17
C SER A 100 17.10 -3.58 -11.80
N GLU A 101 16.55 -2.73 -12.65
CA GLU A 101 16.45 -1.28 -12.41
C GLU A 101 15.39 -0.97 -11.36
N ARG A 102 15.48 0.24 -10.80
CA ARG A 102 14.46 0.75 -9.88
C ARG A 102 13.10 0.83 -10.56
N ILE A 103 12.09 0.23 -9.95
CA ILE A 103 10.71 0.22 -10.43
C ILE A 103 9.82 0.85 -9.37
N GLU A 104 8.85 1.65 -9.82
CA GLU A 104 7.83 2.26 -8.98
C GLU A 104 6.44 1.83 -9.44
N TYR A 105 5.59 1.45 -8.47
CA TYR A 105 4.21 1.04 -8.64
C TYR A 105 3.31 2.06 -7.96
N ARG A 106 2.30 2.57 -8.66
CA ARG A 106 1.30 3.50 -8.12
C ARG A 106 -0.10 3.04 -8.43
N PHE A 107 -0.98 3.15 -7.44
CA PHE A 107 -2.40 2.84 -7.59
C PHE A 107 -3.24 3.80 -6.77
N GLN A 108 -4.30 4.31 -7.38
CA GLN A 108 -5.41 4.99 -6.71
C GLN A 108 -6.60 4.92 -7.64
N ALA A 109 -7.65 4.17 -7.27
CA ALA A 109 -8.85 3.98 -8.07
C ALA A 109 -10.06 3.67 -7.17
N PRO A 110 -11.30 3.82 -7.66
CA PRO A 110 -12.52 3.43 -6.93
C PRO A 110 -12.73 1.90 -6.93
N LEU A 111 -11.66 1.14 -6.93
CA LEU A 111 -11.63 -0.33 -6.90
C LEU A 111 -10.79 -0.79 -5.70
N HIS A 112 -11.16 -1.92 -5.13
CA HIS A 112 -10.26 -2.62 -4.22
C HIS A 112 -9.17 -3.32 -5.01
N LEU A 113 -7.93 -3.28 -4.50
CA LEU A 113 -6.80 -3.98 -5.07
C LEU A 113 -6.22 -4.97 -4.05
N LEU A 114 -6.16 -6.24 -4.42
CA LEU A 114 -5.40 -7.26 -3.71
C LEU A 114 -4.14 -7.59 -4.53
N ILE A 115 -2.97 -7.39 -3.94
CA ILE A 115 -1.67 -7.72 -4.54
C ILE A 115 -1.14 -8.98 -3.90
N LEU A 116 -0.80 -9.98 -4.69
CA LEU A 116 0.01 -11.12 -4.27
C LEU A 116 1.42 -10.95 -4.81
N PHE A 117 2.40 -10.89 -3.94
CA PHE A 117 3.80 -11.11 -4.29
C PHE A 117 4.07 -12.62 -4.26
N GLU A 118 4.04 -13.25 -5.41
CA GLU A 118 4.31 -14.68 -5.50
C GLU A 118 5.77 -14.99 -5.13
N ARG A 119 6.67 -14.16 -5.65
CA ARG A 119 8.09 -14.14 -5.32
C ARG A 119 8.66 -12.75 -5.55
N GLY A 120 9.72 -12.41 -4.86
CA GLY A 120 10.44 -11.16 -5.04
C GLY A 120 11.17 -10.75 -3.78
N VAL A 121 12.45 -10.43 -3.94
CA VAL A 121 13.28 -9.85 -2.88
C VAL A 121 13.84 -8.54 -3.41
N ARG A 122 13.65 -7.46 -2.65
CA ARG A 122 14.21 -6.15 -2.99
C ARG A 122 15.51 -5.89 -2.20
N ARG A 123 16.49 -5.31 -2.86
CA ARG A 123 17.73 -4.82 -2.24
C ARG A 123 17.40 -3.59 -1.40
N GLU A 124 16.70 -2.64 -2.01
CA GLU A 124 16.17 -1.43 -1.40
C GLU A 124 14.75 -1.19 -1.88
N GLY A 125 13.96 -0.46 -1.10
CA GLY A 125 12.60 -0.11 -1.47
C GLY A 125 11.76 0.24 -0.27
N ASP A 126 10.64 0.90 -0.56
CA ASP A 126 9.69 1.35 0.44
C ASP A 126 8.27 1.26 -0.10
N THR A 127 7.37 0.79 0.74
CA THR A 127 5.96 0.65 0.41
C THR A 127 5.16 1.58 1.30
N ASN A 128 4.38 2.45 0.68
CA ASN A 128 3.47 3.37 1.32
C ASN A 128 2.03 3.01 0.94
N LEU A 129 1.20 2.76 1.92
CA LEU A 129 -0.24 2.60 1.79
C LEU A 129 -0.90 3.57 2.76
N GLU A 130 -1.84 4.34 2.26
CA GLU A 130 -2.60 5.30 3.07
C GLU A 130 -3.15 4.65 4.34
N ASP A 131 -3.14 5.38 5.46
CA ASP A 131 -3.53 4.94 6.80
C ASP A 131 -2.62 3.87 7.44
N LEU A 132 -1.52 3.48 6.80
CA LEU A 132 -0.56 2.56 7.38
C LEU A 132 0.86 3.12 7.41
N PRO A 133 1.69 2.70 8.38
CA PRO A 133 3.10 3.09 8.40
C PRO A 133 3.83 2.51 7.19
N ARG A 134 4.79 3.28 6.67
CA ARG A 134 5.66 2.83 5.58
C ARG A 134 6.44 1.58 5.97
N SER A 135 6.68 0.72 4.99
CA SER A 135 7.39 -0.53 5.20
C SER A 135 8.52 -0.73 4.21
N SER A 136 9.71 -1.00 4.71
CA SER A 136 10.90 -1.37 3.93
C SER A 136 11.20 -2.88 3.98
N LEU A 137 10.16 -3.71 4.13
CA LEU A 137 10.27 -5.17 4.12
C LEU A 137 10.96 -5.64 2.83
N ARG A 138 12.03 -6.43 2.95
CA ARG A 138 12.83 -6.84 1.79
C ARG A 138 12.30 -8.08 1.09
N ASP A 139 11.94 -9.11 1.86
CA ASP A 139 11.37 -10.34 1.30
C ASP A 139 9.85 -10.22 1.24
N LEU A 140 9.35 -10.09 0.02
CA LEU A 140 7.93 -9.94 -0.26
C LEU A 140 7.27 -11.25 -0.64
N SER A 141 8.05 -12.34 -0.76
CA SER A 141 7.57 -13.63 -1.23
C SER A 141 6.39 -14.15 -0.40
N ARG A 142 5.35 -14.63 -1.07
CA ARG A 142 4.10 -15.17 -0.52
C ARG A 142 3.28 -14.19 0.33
N LYS A 143 3.52 -12.87 0.17
CA LYS A 143 2.82 -11.83 0.92
C LYS A 143 1.74 -11.17 0.09
N PHE A 144 0.69 -10.77 0.79
CA PHE A 144 -0.39 -9.99 0.23
C PHE A 144 -0.34 -8.54 0.70
N VAL A 145 -0.82 -7.64 -0.14
CA VAL A 145 -1.19 -6.26 0.20
C VAL A 145 -2.63 -6.07 -0.21
N PHE A 146 -3.45 -5.48 0.67
CA PHE A 146 -4.81 -5.10 0.35
C PHE A 146 -4.97 -3.59 0.43
N VAL A 147 -5.36 -2.99 -0.68
CA VAL A 147 -5.62 -1.56 -0.85
C VAL A 147 -7.12 -1.36 -1.01
N PRO A 148 -7.82 -0.74 -0.05
CA PRO A 148 -9.23 -0.42 -0.19
C PRO A 148 -9.48 0.56 -1.33
N ALA A 149 -10.70 0.57 -1.87
CA ALA A 149 -11.11 1.51 -2.90
C ALA A 149 -10.88 2.96 -2.46
N GLY A 150 -10.28 3.77 -3.33
CA GLY A 150 -9.97 5.17 -3.08
C GLY A 150 -8.63 5.43 -2.38
N HIS A 151 -8.04 4.44 -1.69
CA HIS A 151 -6.76 4.61 -1.00
C HIS A 151 -5.59 4.72 -1.99
N ALA A 152 -4.63 5.56 -1.63
CA ALA A 152 -3.38 5.70 -2.38
C ALA A 152 -2.36 4.63 -1.96
N TYR A 153 -1.79 3.96 -2.94
CA TYR A 153 -0.71 2.98 -2.78
C TYR A 153 0.47 3.37 -3.66
N CYS A 154 1.66 3.35 -3.08
CA CYS A 154 2.92 3.55 -3.78
C CYS A 154 3.95 2.56 -3.25
N ASP A 155 4.62 1.86 -4.16
CA ASP A 155 5.72 0.95 -3.84
C ASP A 155 6.85 1.22 -4.82
N TRP A 156 8.04 1.49 -4.31
CA TRP A 156 9.22 1.51 -5.14
C TRP A 156 10.22 0.49 -4.66
N ARG A 157 10.97 -0.07 -5.59
CA ARG A 157 11.96 -1.10 -5.26
C ARG A 157 13.12 -1.13 -6.24
N GLU A 158 14.28 -1.52 -5.72
CA GLU A 158 15.41 -2.01 -6.48
C GLU A 158 15.44 -3.54 -6.33
N PRO A 159 15.12 -4.31 -7.36
CA PRO A 159 15.05 -5.76 -7.26
C PRO A 159 16.43 -6.35 -6.94
N ASN A 160 16.49 -7.26 -5.96
CA ASN A 160 17.60 -8.21 -5.81
C ASN A 160 17.34 -9.46 -6.64
N THR A 161 16.06 -9.88 -6.68
CA THR A 161 15.54 -10.88 -7.59
C THR A 161 14.27 -10.33 -8.23
N PRO A 162 14.09 -10.49 -9.56
CA PRO A 162 12.89 -10.02 -10.24
C PRO A 162 11.63 -10.57 -9.59
N ALA A 163 10.70 -9.67 -9.26
CA ALA A 163 9.46 -10.06 -8.63
C ALA A 163 8.46 -10.59 -9.65
N ARG A 164 7.61 -11.48 -9.17
CA ARG A 164 6.40 -11.91 -9.84
C ARG A 164 5.22 -11.66 -8.95
N MET A 165 4.22 -10.94 -9.49
CA MET A 165 3.07 -10.46 -8.76
C MET A 165 1.79 -10.73 -9.52
N ALA A 166 0.70 -10.88 -8.77
CA ALA A 166 -0.64 -10.84 -9.32
C ALA A 166 -1.43 -9.71 -8.65
N PHE A 167 -2.11 -8.92 -9.46
CA PHE A 167 -3.02 -7.87 -9.06
C PHE A 167 -4.45 -8.34 -9.32
N PHE A 168 -5.28 -8.32 -8.29
CA PHE A 168 -6.70 -8.65 -8.39
C PHE A 168 -7.51 -7.41 -8.03
N TYR A 169 -8.27 -6.90 -8.98
CA TYR A 169 -9.11 -5.70 -8.83
C TYR A 169 -10.55 -6.12 -8.66
N PHE A 170 -11.22 -5.59 -7.64
CA PHE A 170 -12.62 -5.87 -7.33
C PHE A 170 -13.44 -4.58 -7.29
N ASP A 171 -14.60 -4.60 -7.93
CA ASP A 171 -15.57 -3.54 -7.76
C ASP A 171 -16.24 -3.69 -6.38
N PRO A 172 -16.17 -2.66 -5.50
CA PRO A 172 -16.83 -2.70 -4.19
C PRO A 172 -18.33 -3.03 -4.28
N ALA A 173 -19.01 -2.60 -5.36
CA ALA A 173 -20.44 -2.84 -5.56
C ALA A 173 -20.77 -4.31 -5.90
N GLU A 174 -19.81 -5.06 -6.43
CA GLU A 174 -19.98 -6.47 -6.82
C GLU A 174 -19.45 -7.46 -5.78
N LEU A 175 -18.88 -6.96 -4.68
CA LEU A 175 -18.44 -7.83 -3.59
C LEU A 175 -19.62 -8.56 -2.93
N PRO A 176 -19.41 -9.80 -2.48
CA PRO A 176 -20.44 -10.56 -1.78
C PRO A 176 -20.98 -9.82 -0.55
N GLY A 177 -22.27 -9.54 -0.52
CA GLY A 177 -22.94 -8.83 0.58
C GLY A 177 -23.00 -7.31 0.46
N ALA A 178 -22.42 -6.69 -0.57
CA ALA A 178 -22.49 -5.26 -0.81
C ALA A 178 -23.95 -4.74 -0.95
N ARG A 179 -24.86 -5.58 -1.46
CA ARG A 179 -26.29 -5.23 -1.65
C ARG A 179 -27.09 -5.18 -0.35
N ASN A 180 -26.65 -5.85 0.71
CA ASN A 180 -27.47 -6.06 1.92
C ASN A 180 -26.93 -5.38 3.19
N ALA A 181 -25.72 -4.82 3.20
CA ALA A 181 -25.05 -4.40 4.42
C ALA A 181 -24.34 -3.03 4.37
N GLY A 182 -24.66 -2.18 3.40
CA GLY A 182 -23.87 -0.96 3.23
C GLY A 182 -22.40 -1.30 2.86
N THR A 183 -21.61 -0.29 2.56
CA THR A 183 -20.19 -0.47 2.24
C THR A 183 -19.46 -1.07 3.44
N VAL A 184 -19.10 -2.35 3.40
CA VAL A 184 -18.27 -2.96 4.44
C VAL A 184 -16.90 -2.28 4.37
N ALA A 185 -16.58 -1.50 5.40
CA ALA A 185 -15.27 -0.84 5.49
C ALA A 185 -14.19 -1.91 5.70
N MET A 186 -13.47 -2.23 4.66
CA MET A 186 -12.34 -3.16 4.70
C MET A 186 -11.07 -2.36 4.98
N PRO A 187 -10.39 -2.57 6.13
CA PRO A 187 -9.18 -1.81 6.45
C PRO A 187 -8.01 -2.18 5.53
N PRO A 188 -7.11 -1.22 5.22
CA PRO A 188 -5.91 -1.50 4.47
C PRO A 188 -5.00 -2.48 5.20
N ARG A 189 -4.26 -3.31 4.46
CA ARG A 189 -3.35 -4.32 5.02
C ARG A 189 -2.06 -4.41 4.23
N LEU A 190 -0.92 -4.36 4.92
CA LEU A 190 0.40 -4.54 4.34
C LEU A 190 0.99 -5.90 4.72
N PHE A 191 1.55 -6.58 3.74
CA PHE A 191 2.42 -7.76 3.89
C PHE A 191 1.87 -8.84 4.83
N PHE A 192 0.60 -9.18 4.66
CA PHE A 192 -0.02 -10.28 5.38
C PHE A 192 0.07 -11.60 4.60
N GLU A 193 -0.14 -12.69 5.29
CA GLU A 193 -0.19 -14.04 4.73
C GLU A 193 -1.51 -14.70 5.10
N ASP A 194 -2.15 -15.36 4.13
CA ASP A 194 -3.29 -16.23 4.36
C ASP A 194 -3.18 -17.44 3.43
N PRO A 195 -3.14 -18.68 3.97
CA PRO A 195 -2.95 -19.88 3.16
C PRO A 195 -4.10 -20.14 2.18
N HIS A 196 -5.33 -19.78 2.53
CA HIS A 196 -6.50 -20.00 1.67
C HIS A 196 -6.48 -19.02 0.49
N LEU A 197 -6.31 -17.72 0.76
CA LEU A 197 -6.10 -16.71 -0.28
C LEU A 197 -4.96 -17.11 -1.21
N PHE A 198 -3.84 -17.59 -0.66
CA PHE A 198 -2.69 -17.98 -1.46
C PHE A 198 -3.02 -19.15 -2.38
N ALA A 199 -3.69 -20.20 -1.87
CA ALA A 199 -4.06 -21.36 -2.67
C ALA A 199 -5.04 -20.99 -3.82
N THR A 200 -6.03 -20.14 -3.54
CA THR A 200 -7.01 -19.69 -4.54
C THR A 200 -6.35 -18.77 -5.59
N ALA A 201 -5.51 -17.83 -5.16
CA ALA A 201 -4.75 -16.95 -6.06
C ALA A 201 -3.80 -17.75 -6.98
N GLN A 202 -3.10 -18.76 -6.45
CA GLN A 202 -2.22 -19.63 -7.24
C GLN A 202 -2.99 -20.40 -8.32
N LYS A 203 -4.18 -20.92 -7.99
CA LYS A 203 -5.04 -21.58 -8.97
C LYS A 203 -5.45 -20.62 -10.09
N LEU A 204 -5.87 -19.39 -9.73
CA LEU A 204 -6.20 -18.35 -10.71
C LEU A 204 -5.03 -18.03 -11.62
N ILE A 205 -3.83 -17.82 -11.07
CA ILE A 205 -2.60 -17.56 -11.83
C ILE A 205 -2.34 -18.71 -12.82
N GLY A 206 -2.42 -19.97 -12.35
CA GLY A 206 -2.21 -21.14 -13.20
C GLY A 206 -3.20 -21.23 -14.36
N LEU A 207 -4.48 -20.88 -14.14
CA LEU A 207 -5.49 -20.86 -15.20
C LEU A 207 -5.29 -19.73 -16.20
N ILE A 208 -4.89 -18.54 -15.72
CA ILE A 208 -4.63 -17.36 -16.55
C ILE A 208 -3.42 -17.59 -17.46
N GLU A 209 -2.43 -18.33 -17.01
CA GLU A 209 -1.20 -18.63 -17.77
C GLU A 209 -1.28 -19.91 -18.61
N GLY A 210 -2.23 -20.77 -18.29
CA GLY A 210 -2.47 -21.99 -19.01
C GLY A 210 -2.85 -21.76 -20.48
N PRO A 211 -2.83 -22.81 -21.30
CA PRO A 211 -3.34 -22.73 -22.67
C PRO A 211 -4.80 -22.30 -22.62
N GLU A 212 -5.20 -21.52 -23.61
CA GLU A 212 -6.59 -21.01 -23.77
C GLU A 212 -7.56 -22.20 -23.95
N SER A 213 -7.97 -22.78 -22.87
CA SER A 213 -9.16 -23.60 -22.78
C SER A 213 -10.27 -22.74 -22.21
N ASP A 214 -11.53 -23.07 -22.50
CA ASP A 214 -12.71 -22.32 -22.05
C ASP A 214 -12.86 -22.40 -20.52
N ASN A 215 -11.94 -21.74 -19.80
CA ASN A 215 -11.90 -21.68 -18.35
C ASN A 215 -12.59 -20.42 -17.78
N SER A 216 -13.30 -19.67 -18.63
CA SER A 216 -13.89 -18.38 -18.23
C SER A 216 -14.83 -18.51 -17.02
N CYS A 217 -15.71 -19.51 -17.02
CA CYS A 217 -16.62 -19.77 -15.89
C CYS A 217 -15.85 -20.19 -14.62
N TYR A 218 -14.75 -20.93 -14.77
CA TYR A 218 -13.98 -21.36 -13.62
C TYR A 218 -13.14 -20.22 -13.04
N ILE A 219 -12.59 -19.35 -13.88
CA ILE A 219 -11.90 -18.12 -13.45
C ILE A 219 -12.88 -17.22 -12.71
N GLU A 220 -14.11 -17.04 -13.21
CA GLU A 220 -15.15 -16.27 -12.52
C GLU A 220 -15.50 -16.85 -11.14
N ALA A 221 -15.74 -18.17 -11.08
CA ALA A 221 -16.04 -18.86 -9.82
C ALA A 221 -14.90 -18.69 -8.79
N LEU A 222 -13.65 -18.88 -9.19
CA LEU A 222 -12.49 -18.68 -8.32
C LEU A 222 -12.30 -17.22 -7.92
N GLY A 223 -12.60 -16.27 -8.81
CA GLY A 223 -12.59 -14.84 -8.49
C GLY A 223 -13.59 -14.50 -7.36
N ARG A 224 -14.81 -15.08 -7.42
CA ARG A 224 -15.80 -14.95 -6.35
C ARG A 224 -15.34 -15.60 -5.05
N VAL A 225 -14.70 -16.77 -5.11
CA VAL A 225 -14.11 -17.43 -3.92
C VAL A 225 -13.04 -16.54 -3.31
N LEU A 226 -12.12 -15.99 -4.12
CA LEU A 226 -11.07 -15.08 -3.67
C LEU A 226 -11.65 -13.84 -2.97
N ALA A 227 -12.72 -13.26 -3.53
CA ALA A 227 -13.43 -12.14 -2.91
C ALA A 227 -14.05 -12.52 -1.56
N HIS A 228 -14.67 -13.70 -1.46
CA HIS A 228 -15.23 -14.19 -0.19
C HIS A 228 -14.15 -14.46 0.87
N GLU A 229 -13.03 -15.04 0.49
CA GLU A 229 -11.91 -15.27 1.39
C GLU A 229 -11.29 -13.96 1.88
N LEU A 230 -11.17 -12.96 1.01
CA LEU A 230 -10.72 -11.63 1.36
C LEU A 230 -11.64 -10.98 2.39
N MET A 231 -12.97 -11.03 2.17
CA MET A 231 -13.97 -10.49 3.09
C MET A 231 -14.03 -11.25 4.42
N ARG A 232 -13.74 -12.57 4.42
CA ARG A 232 -13.68 -13.40 5.62
C ARG A 232 -12.62 -12.90 6.60
N LEU A 233 -11.53 -12.30 6.11
CA LEU A 233 -10.49 -11.72 6.96
C LEU A 233 -11.01 -10.59 7.86
N ASP A 234 -12.10 -9.93 7.48
CA ASP A 234 -12.68 -8.84 8.26
C ASP A 234 -13.86 -9.29 9.15
N ARG A 235 -14.62 -10.32 8.72
CA ARG A 235 -15.79 -10.82 9.46
C ARG A 235 -15.46 -11.65 10.69
N GLY A 236 -14.25 -12.14 10.82
CA GLY A 236 -13.75 -12.81 12.02
C GLY A 236 -13.51 -11.80 13.13
N GLY A 237 -14.57 -11.37 13.82
CA GLY A 237 -14.51 -10.51 15.00
C GLY A 237 -13.66 -11.11 16.10
N THR A 238 -12.53 -10.66 16.27
CA THR A 238 -11.26 -10.77 16.93
C THR A 238 -10.19 -11.01 15.87
N PRO A 239 -9.10 -10.27 15.85
CA PRO A 239 -7.99 -10.64 15.02
C PRO A 239 -7.51 -12.01 15.50
N ARG A 240 -8.05 -13.07 14.92
CA ARG A 240 -7.45 -14.39 15.04
C ARG A 240 -6.06 -14.16 14.48
N LYS A 241 -5.08 -14.18 15.40
CA LYS A 241 -3.66 -14.01 15.16
C LYS A 241 -3.24 -14.73 13.88
N SER A 242 -3.50 -14.14 12.73
CA SER A 242 -2.67 -14.31 11.56
C SER A 242 -1.47 -13.40 11.80
N ALA A 243 -0.86 -13.63 12.98
CA ALA A 243 0.50 -13.21 13.18
C ALA A 243 1.25 -13.88 12.03
N VAL A 244 1.77 -13.12 11.10
CA VAL A 244 3.04 -13.46 10.46
C VAL A 244 3.81 -14.13 11.59
N ARG A 245 4.07 -15.46 11.49
CA ARG A 245 4.68 -16.18 12.62
C ARG A 245 5.92 -15.39 13.00
N GLY A 246 5.84 -14.58 14.09
CA GLY A 246 6.90 -13.77 14.63
C GLY A 246 6.89 -12.27 14.36
N GLY A 247 5.94 -11.66 13.59
CA GLY A 247 5.86 -10.19 13.37
C GLY A 247 4.95 -9.47 14.38
N LEU A 248 4.99 -8.11 14.39
CA LEU A 248 4.09 -7.26 15.16
C LEU A 248 2.69 -7.28 14.55
N ALA A 249 1.66 -7.33 15.38
CA ALA A 249 0.28 -7.12 14.95
C ALA A 249 0.08 -5.69 14.43
N GLY A 250 -0.89 -5.45 13.53
CA GLY A 250 -1.10 -4.15 12.91
C GLY A 250 -1.32 -3.01 13.93
N TRP A 251 -2.04 -3.27 15.04
CA TRP A 251 -2.19 -2.28 16.11
C TRP A 251 -0.88 -1.99 16.85
N GLN A 252 -0.02 -3.01 17.05
CA GLN A 252 1.31 -2.85 17.63
C GLN A 252 2.21 -2.01 16.72
N GLN A 253 2.16 -2.27 15.41
CA GLN A 253 2.88 -1.48 14.42
C GLN A 253 2.48 -0.01 14.50
N ARG A 254 1.18 0.31 14.50
CA ARG A 254 0.67 1.68 14.61
C ARG A 254 1.15 2.38 15.88
N ILE A 255 1.02 1.74 17.04
CA ILE A 255 1.44 2.32 18.33
C ILE A 255 2.94 2.63 18.32
N VAL A 256 3.76 1.66 17.90
CA VAL A 256 5.23 1.81 17.92
C VAL A 256 5.69 2.86 16.93
N THR A 257 5.11 2.92 15.71
CA THR A 257 5.49 3.92 14.72
C THR A 257 5.04 5.31 15.12
N ALA A 258 3.83 5.48 15.67
CA ALA A 258 3.36 6.76 16.20
C ALA A 258 4.29 7.25 17.31
N TYR A 259 4.65 6.38 18.26
CA TYR A 259 5.58 6.74 19.33
C TYR A 259 6.96 7.18 18.81
N ILE A 260 7.49 6.45 17.81
CA ILE A 260 8.77 6.83 17.18
C ILE A 260 8.67 8.18 16.45
N GLU A 261 7.56 8.45 15.76
CA GLU A 261 7.35 9.74 15.07
C GLU A 261 7.24 10.91 16.06
N ASP A 262 6.51 10.72 17.17
CA ASP A 262 6.32 11.74 18.20
C ASP A 262 7.62 12.02 18.96
N HIS A 263 8.55 11.05 19.02
CA HIS A 263 9.82 11.15 19.76
C HIS A 263 11.05 11.07 18.84
N LEU A 264 10.95 11.62 17.61
CA LEU A 264 12.06 11.53 16.64
C LEU A 264 13.35 12.16 17.14
N ALA A 265 13.28 13.27 17.86
CA ALA A 265 14.45 13.97 18.39
C ALA A 265 15.00 13.34 19.67
N ASP A 266 14.21 12.55 20.37
CA ASP A 266 14.53 11.99 21.66
C ASP A 266 15.22 10.62 21.55
N PRO A 267 16.02 10.21 22.54
CA PRO A 267 16.52 8.84 22.62
C PRO A 267 15.35 7.89 22.92
N VAL A 268 15.01 7.03 21.97
CA VAL A 268 13.97 6.01 22.10
C VAL A 268 14.57 4.70 22.55
N SER A 269 14.19 4.20 23.73
CA SER A 269 14.67 2.94 24.26
C SER A 269 13.90 1.75 23.67
N LEU A 270 14.62 0.64 23.43
CA LEU A 270 13.99 -0.61 22.99
C LEU A 270 13.05 -1.21 24.05
N ALA A 271 13.33 -0.94 25.32
CA ALA A 271 12.50 -1.40 26.43
C ALA A 271 11.14 -0.70 26.44
N ASP A 272 11.13 0.63 26.25
CA ASP A 272 9.90 1.42 26.20
C ASP A 272 9.02 0.99 25.02
N LEU A 273 9.63 0.80 23.83
CA LEU A 273 8.90 0.31 22.64
C LEU A 273 8.32 -1.10 22.85
N ALA A 274 9.04 -1.98 23.52
CA ALA A 274 8.59 -3.33 23.81
C ALA A 274 7.45 -3.34 24.85
N GLU A 275 7.54 -2.50 25.87
CA GLU A 275 6.52 -2.32 26.91
C GLU A 275 5.22 -1.80 26.33
N LEU A 276 5.26 -0.80 25.41
CA LEU A 276 4.10 -0.25 24.72
C LEU A 276 3.24 -1.30 24.02
N VAL A 277 3.85 -2.40 23.57
CA VAL A 277 3.17 -3.45 22.82
C VAL A 277 3.08 -4.77 23.57
N GLY A 278 3.43 -4.79 24.86
CA GLY A 278 3.34 -5.95 25.73
C GLY A 278 4.25 -7.12 25.35
N LEU A 279 5.45 -6.83 24.83
CA LEU A 279 6.45 -7.82 24.41
C LEU A 279 7.73 -7.67 25.25
N SER A 280 8.49 -8.77 25.40
CA SER A 280 9.87 -8.64 25.85
C SER A 280 10.73 -7.95 24.78
N THR A 281 11.79 -7.25 25.17
CA THR A 281 12.69 -6.54 24.24
C THR A 281 13.23 -7.45 23.13
N TYR A 282 13.57 -8.69 23.46
CA TYR A 282 14.04 -9.67 22.49
C TYR A 282 12.95 -10.03 21.45
N HIS A 283 11.74 -10.36 21.90
CA HIS A 283 10.62 -10.67 21.03
C HIS A 283 10.21 -9.46 20.20
N PHE A 284 10.20 -8.27 20.79
CA PHE A 284 9.93 -7.01 20.09
C PHE A 284 10.90 -6.77 18.95
N CYS A 285 12.22 -6.82 19.18
CA CYS A 285 13.24 -6.58 18.15
C CYS A 285 13.09 -7.55 16.96
N ARG A 286 12.83 -8.84 17.26
CA ARG A 286 12.61 -9.86 16.23
C ARG A 286 11.32 -9.61 15.45
N ALA A 287 10.21 -9.36 16.15
CA ALA A 287 8.91 -9.10 15.56
C ALA A 287 8.92 -7.79 14.75
N PHE A 288 9.55 -6.73 15.25
CA PHE A 288 9.73 -5.47 14.56
C PHE A 288 10.51 -5.65 13.25
N LYS A 289 11.69 -6.31 13.32
CA LYS A 289 12.50 -6.58 12.13
C LYS A 289 11.73 -7.41 11.11
N GLN A 290 10.89 -8.35 11.55
CA GLN A 290 10.07 -9.15 10.67
C GLN A 290 8.95 -8.33 10.01
N SER A 291 8.36 -7.36 10.72
CA SER A 291 7.30 -6.49 10.17
C SER A 291 7.84 -5.38 9.27
N PHE A 292 8.98 -4.77 9.63
CA PHE A 292 9.51 -3.58 8.94
C PHE A 292 10.77 -3.87 8.10
N GLY A 293 11.29 -5.09 8.12
CA GLY A 293 12.48 -5.49 7.38
C GLY A 293 13.80 -5.03 8.00
N ILE A 294 13.78 -4.02 8.89
CA ILE A 294 14.96 -3.44 9.56
C ILE A 294 14.76 -3.39 11.07
N PRO A 295 15.85 -3.41 11.86
CA PRO A 295 15.77 -3.27 13.32
C PRO A 295 15.20 -1.90 13.74
N PRO A 296 14.59 -1.78 14.96
CA PRO A 296 13.97 -0.55 15.45
C PRO A 296 14.89 0.68 15.39
N HIS A 297 16.16 0.54 15.83
CA HIS A 297 17.12 1.63 15.82
C HIS A 297 17.45 2.15 14.40
N ARG A 298 17.51 1.25 13.40
CA ARG A 298 17.68 1.64 11.99
C ARG A 298 16.44 2.32 11.43
N TYR A 299 15.26 1.84 11.82
CA TYR A 299 14.00 2.47 11.45
C TYR A 299 13.94 3.91 12.01
N HIS A 300 14.22 4.10 13.31
CA HIS A 300 14.26 5.42 13.95
C HIS A 300 15.26 6.36 13.25
N THR A 301 16.48 5.88 12.98
CA THR A 301 17.49 6.66 12.26
C THR A 301 17.01 7.02 10.84
N SER A 302 16.36 6.10 10.11
CA SER A 302 15.80 6.39 8.79
C SER A 302 14.76 7.50 8.84
N ARG A 303 13.84 7.45 9.81
CA ARG A 303 12.81 8.49 9.99
C ARG A 303 13.44 9.86 10.32
N ARG A 304 14.48 9.92 11.15
CA ARG A 304 15.27 11.13 11.39
C ARG A 304 15.86 11.70 10.09
N MET A 305 16.39 10.83 9.22
CA MET A 305 16.96 11.26 7.93
C MET A 305 15.87 11.77 6.96
N ASP A 306 14.70 11.16 6.95
CA ASP A 306 13.59 11.63 6.13
C ASP A 306 13.09 12.99 6.60
N HIS A 307 13.03 13.21 7.90
CA HIS A 307 12.70 14.53 8.47
C HIS A 307 13.79 15.56 8.14
N ALA A 308 15.07 15.18 8.23
CA ALA A 308 16.19 16.05 7.86
C ALA A 308 16.13 16.47 6.37
N LYS A 309 15.79 15.55 5.45
CA LYS A 309 15.58 15.86 4.02
C LYS A 309 14.48 16.89 3.83
N ALA A 310 13.35 16.73 4.54
CA ALA A 310 12.23 17.67 4.49
C ALA A 310 12.61 19.07 5.03
N LEU A 311 13.45 19.13 6.06
CA LEU A 311 13.97 20.39 6.58
C LEU A 311 14.99 21.05 5.64
N LEU A 312 15.86 20.26 4.99
CA LEU A 312 16.83 20.74 4.00
C LEU A 312 16.18 21.26 2.73
N ALA A 313 14.96 20.84 2.40
CA ALA A 313 14.21 21.33 1.25
C ALA A 313 13.60 22.74 1.49
N LYS A 314 13.60 23.25 2.73
CA LYS A 314 13.14 24.60 3.07
C LYS A 314 14.30 25.61 2.92
N PRO A 315 14.00 26.91 2.59
CA PRO A 315 15.04 27.92 2.53
C PRO A 315 15.69 28.15 3.90
N ALA A 316 17.00 27.90 3.95
CA ALA A 316 18.00 28.33 4.93
C ALA A 316 17.90 28.02 6.43
N PRO A 317 17.68 26.82 6.94
CA PRO A 317 18.18 26.49 8.25
C PRO A 317 19.63 25.99 8.16
N SER A 318 20.48 26.32 9.16
CA SER A 318 21.84 25.81 9.21
C SER A 318 21.84 24.28 9.38
N VAL A 319 22.77 23.58 8.74
CA VAL A 319 22.94 22.12 8.84
C VAL A 319 23.07 21.66 10.31
N THR A 320 23.77 22.45 11.12
CA THR A 320 23.91 22.22 12.57
C THR A 320 22.55 22.24 13.28
N LYS A 321 21.71 23.25 12.98
CA LYS A 321 20.37 23.37 13.58
C LYS A 321 19.48 22.19 13.18
N ILE A 322 19.54 21.76 11.92
CA ILE A 322 18.81 20.58 11.46
C ILE A 322 19.26 19.34 12.21
N GLY A 323 20.58 19.12 12.37
CA GLY A 323 21.12 17.99 13.11
C GLY A 323 20.56 17.90 14.53
N PHE A 324 20.53 19.01 15.25
CA PHE A 324 19.92 19.08 16.59
C PHE A 324 18.41 18.84 16.56
N THR A 325 17.70 19.43 15.61
CA THR A 325 16.24 19.27 15.48
C THR A 325 15.84 17.80 15.25
N VAL A 326 16.67 17.04 14.55
CA VAL A 326 16.40 15.61 14.32
C VAL A 326 17.09 14.70 15.36
N GLY A 327 17.57 15.25 16.47
CA GLY A 327 18.02 14.51 17.66
C GLY A 327 19.46 14.00 17.63
N PHE A 328 20.35 14.66 16.88
CA PHE A 328 21.79 14.39 16.96
C PHE A 328 22.45 15.40 17.92
N SER A 329 23.29 14.91 18.81
CA SER A 329 24.07 15.73 19.74
C SER A 329 25.25 16.44 19.07
N GLU A 330 25.71 15.94 17.91
CA GLU A 330 26.86 16.47 17.19
C GLU A 330 26.60 16.56 15.67
N THR A 331 27.05 17.64 15.05
CA THR A 331 26.95 17.85 13.59
C THR A 331 27.74 16.82 12.79
N SER A 332 28.87 16.36 13.32
CA SER A 332 29.72 15.30 12.73
C SER A 332 28.94 13.99 12.59
N SER A 333 28.29 13.55 13.66
CA SER A 333 27.49 12.33 13.73
C SER A 333 26.27 12.42 12.79
N PHE A 334 25.59 13.58 12.75
CA PHE A 334 24.52 13.85 11.81
C PHE A 334 24.99 13.76 10.35
N THR A 335 26.11 14.45 10.02
CA THR A 335 26.64 14.47 8.65
C THR A 335 27.05 13.08 8.18
N ALA A 336 27.67 12.28 9.04
CA ALA A 336 28.03 10.90 8.73
C ALA A 336 26.80 10.01 8.50
N ALA A 337 25.78 10.11 9.38
CA ALA A 337 24.53 9.37 9.24
C ALA A 337 23.75 9.76 7.97
N PHE A 338 23.69 11.07 7.68
CA PHE A 338 23.01 11.59 6.49
C PHE A 338 23.70 11.13 5.21
N ARG A 339 25.04 11.24 5.14
CA ARG A 339 25.82 10.74 4.01
C ARG A 339 25.67 9.24 3.81
N LYS A 340 25.62 8.47 4.89
CA LYS A 340 25.38 7.02 4.82
C LYS A 340 23.98 6.69 4.27
N ALA A 341 22.97 7.51 4.59
CA ALA A 341 21.59 7.30 4.16
C ALA A 341 21.30 7.81 2.74
N THR A 342 21.98 8.86 2.27
CA THR A 342 21.66 9.56 1.01
C THR A 342 22.77 9.51 -0.03
N GLY A 343 23.98 9.10 0.35
CA GLY A 343 25.17 9.18 -0.50
C GLY A 343 25.81 10.57 -0.53
N LEU A 344 25.13 11.63 -0.05
CA LEU A 344 25.56 13.03 -0.12
C LEU A 344 25.67 13.62 1.29
N THR A 345 26.55 14.63 1.44
CA THR A 345 26.52 15.45 2.67
C THR A 345 25.26 16.33 2.70
N PRO A 346 24.77 16.75 3.91
CA PRO A 346 23.60 17.63 4.01
C PRO A 346 23.71 18.90 3.16
N THR A 347 24.92 19.50 3.12
CA THR A 347 25.21 20.72 2.32
C THR A 347 25.16 20.43 0.82
N ALA A 348 25.71 19.29 0.37
CA ALA A 348 25.66 18.88 -1.04
C ALA A 348 24.23 18.53 -1.47
N TYR A 349 23.48 17.88 -0.59
CA TYR A 349 22.06 17.56 -0.83
C TYR A 349 21.20 18.83 -0.97
N HIS A 350 21.37 19.82 -0.10
CA HIS A 350 20.67 21.10 -0.17
C HIS A 350 20.99 21.87 -1.47
N ARG A 351 22.28 21.92 -1.88
CA ARG A 351 22.68 22.58 -3.13
C ARG A 351 22.10 21.88 -4.37
N GLY A 352 21.88 20.60 -4.33
CA GLY A 352 21.27 19.85 -5.43
C GLY A 352 19.75 19.99 -5.53
N LEU A 353 19.09 20.64 -4.53
CA LEU A 353 17.68 20.97 -4.54
C LEU A 353 17.40 22.42 -4.97
N ALA A 354 18.40 23.29 -4.89
CA ALA A 354 18.38 24.70 -5.33
C ALA A 354 18.73 24.80 -6.82
#